data_a4fc83baf36b15fd65dc7e66b65175fb
#
_entry.id   a4fc83baf36b15fd65dc7e66b65175fb
#
_cell.length_a   1.000
_cell.length_b   1.000
_cell.length_c   1.000
_cell.angle_alpha   90.00
_cell.angle_beta   90.00
_cell.angle_gamma   90.00
#
_symmetry.space_group_name_H-M   'P 1'
#
loop_
_entity.id
_entity.type
_entity.pdbx_description
1 polymer ?
#
loop_
_entity_poly.entity_id
_entity_poly.type
_entity_poly.pdbx_seq_one_letter_code
_entity_poly.pdbx_strand_id
1 'polypeptide(L)'
;MKLTAKKIIAREFMALLLVMTIGLTAFLSIYIFNAIKEKKISRLSNEIKTISKQIDSLLFAYNKKIDKRNWYFKEWSTYSDLTDDNQYNTLVKVWNRIEYLAQQDSIRYRWQNIWGKDLVIFHKDIGFQNPEEFKAFIDYNRISPKNISDFKIANEKKTIISDLNKQIKETTTSKLSYDEQLDFTTNAILLLCLLIFVFRYLYYGVKWSLKTLNQKVE
;
A
#
# COMPACT_ATOMS: atom_id res chain seq x y z
N MET A 1 -31.06 29.20 51.71
CA MET A 1 -30.37 27.94 51.31
C MET A 1 -30.81 27.34 49.97
N LYS A 2 -32.10 27.38 49.56
CA LYS A 2 -32.54 26.74 48.31
C LYS A 2 -31.97 27.34 47.00
N LEU A 3 -31.63 28.64 46.94
CA LEU A 3 -31.11 29.30 45.74
C LEU A 3 -29.63 28.95 45.44
N THR A 4 -28.82 28.71 46.48
CA THR A 4 -27.41 28.32 46.37
C THR A 4 -27.25 26.87 45.86
N ALA A 5 -28.12 25.95 46.29
CA ALA A 5 -28.09 24.57 45.82
C ALA A 5 -28.42 24.48 44.32
N LYS A 6 -29.44 25.22 43.84
CA LYS A 6 -29.80 25.28 42.42
C LYS A 6 -28.65 25.81 41.54
N LYS A 7 -27.94 26.85 42.02
CA LYS A 7 -26.76 27.39 41.27
C LYS A 7 -25.60 26.41 41.21
N ILE A 8 -25.37 25.62 42.27
CA ILE A 8 -24.33 24.59 42.27
C ILE A 8 -24.68 23.48 41.27
N ILE A 9 -25.91 22.95 41.32
CA ILE A 9 -26.38 21.90 40.41
C ILE A 9 -26.29 22.38 38.95
N ALA A 10 -26.69 23.60 38.64
CA ALA A 10 -26.60 24.14 37.30
C ALA A 10 -25.15 24.23 36.77
N ARG A 11 -24.21 24.61 37.64
CA ARG A 11 -22.78 24.63 37.25
C ARG A 11 -22.19 23.23 37.04
N GLU A 12 -22.63 22.24 37.86
CA GLU A 12 -22.24 20.84 37.65
C GLU A 12 -22.75 20.33 36.32
N PHE A 13 -23.98 20.57 36.02
CA PHE A 13 -24.61 20.16 34.77
C PHE A 13 -23.94 20.80 33.56
N MET A 14 -23.60 22.09 33.62
CA MET A 14 -22.87 22.78 32.56
C MET A 14 -21.46 22.20 32.35
N ALA A 15 -20.75 21.87 33.43
CA ALA A 15 -19.41 21.26 33.33
C ALA A 15 -19.48 19.85 32.70
N LEU A 16 -20.46 19.05 33.09
CA LEU A 16 -20.67 17.72 32.53
C LEU A 16 -21.07 17.81 31.05
N LEU A 17 -21.93 18.76 30.68
CA LEU A 17 -22.35 18.99 29.30
C LEU A 17 -21.15 19.43 28.43
N LEU A 18 -20.25 20.24 28.95
CA LEU A 18 -19.02 20.66 28.27
C LEU A 18 -18.09 19.46 28.02
N VAL A 19 -17.90 18.57 29.01
CA VAL A 19 -17.09 17.36 28.83
C VAL A 19 -17.70 16.45 27.77
N MET A 20 -19.01 16.26 27.80
CA MET A 20 -19.71 15.44 26.80
C MET A 20 -19.58 16.02 25.39
N THR A 21 -19.68 17.34 25.23
CA THR A 21 -19.51 17.98 23.91
C THR A 21 -18.07 17.83 23.39
N ILE A 22 -17.06 17.99 24.24
CA ILE A 22 -15.66 17.76 23.85
C ILE A 22 -15.44 16.30 23.47
N GLY A 23 -15.95 15.34 24.25
CA GLY A 23 -15.87 13.91 23.92
C GLY A 23 -16.53 13.58 22.56
N LEU A 24 -17.72 14.12 22.33
CA LEU A 24 -18.44 13.92 21.07
C LEU A 24 -17.68 14.52 19.87
N THR A 25 -17.12 15.71 20.02
CA THR A 25 -16.33 16.34 18.95
C THR A 25 -15.05 15.56 18.65
N ALA A 26 -14.37 15.05 19.68
CA ALA A 26 -13.21 14.19 19.49
C ALA A 26 -13.55 12.88 18.75
N PHE A 27 -14.63 12.21 19.16
CA PHE A 27 -15.13 11.01 18.49
C PHE A 27 -15.46 11.25 17.02
N LEU A 28 -16.21 12.31 16.73
CA LEU A 28 -16.56 12.69 15.36
C LEU A 28 -15.33 13.02 14.51
N SER A 29 -14.33 13.68 15.09
CA SER A 29 -13.09 14.01 14.38
C SER A 29 -12.34 12.74 13.97
N ILE A 30 -12.23 11.75 14.85
CA ILE A 30 -11.59 10.46 14.56
C ILE A 30 -12.40 9.69 13.50
N TYR A 31 -13.73 9.69 13.62
CA TYR A 31 -14.62 9.06 12.64
C TYR A 31 -14.44 9.65 11.24
N ILE A 32 -14.44 10.98 11.11
CA ILE A 32 -14.23 11.69 9.84
C ILE A 32 -12.83 11.36 9.27
N PHE A 33 -11.79 11.35 10.10
CA PHE A 33 -10.44 11.02 9.70
C PHE A 33 -10.35 9.59 9.13
N ASN A 34 -10.99 8.62 9.77
CA ASN A 34 -11.05 7.26 9.27
C ASN A 34 -11.86 7.14 7.98
N ALA A 35 -12.97 7.88 7.85
CA ALA A 35 -13.77 7.90 6.62
C ALA A 35 -12.97 8.46 5.43
N ILE A 36 -12.15 9.49 5.64
CA ILE A 36 -11.24 10.02 4.62
C ILE A 36 -10.22 8.96 4.19
N LYS A 37 -9.64 8.22 5.14
CA LYS A 37 -8.70 7.13 4.85
C LYS A 37 -9.37 5.99 4.07
N GLU A 38 -10.59 5.61 4.43
CA GLU A 38 -11.36 4.61 3.67
C GLU A 38 -11.60 5.03 2.23
N LYS A 39 -11.98 6.29 2.03
CA LYS A 39 -12.15 6.84 0.67
C LYS A 39 -10.83 6.80 -0.13
N LYS A 40 -9.70 7.10 0.52
CA LYS A 40 -8.37 6.99 -0.10
C LYS A 40 -8.05 5.54 -0.49
N ILE A 41 -8.26 4.58 0.41
CA ILE A 41 -8.04 3.14 0.15
C ILE A 41 -8.91 2.67 -1.02
N SER A 42 -10.19 3.03 -1.03
CA SER A 42 -11.11 2.68 -2.12
C SER A 42 -10.64 3.24 -3.47
N ARG A 43 -10.17 4.50 -3.50
CA ARG A 43 -9.61 5.12 -4.70
C ARG A 43 -8.39 4.35 -5.21
N LEU A 44 -7.41 4.07 -4.32
CA LEU A 44 -6.20 3.33 -4.68
C LEU A 44 -6.52 1.91 -5.16
N SER A 45 -7.47 1.23 -4.53
CA SER A 45 -7.93 -0.10 -4.94
C SER A 45 -8.56 -0.09 -6.34
N ASN A 46 -9.38 0.93 -6.66
CA ASN A 46 -9.96 1.09 -7.98
C ASN A 46 -8.89 1.37 -9.05
N GLU A 47 -7.86 2.14 -8.70
CA GLU A 47 -6.71 2.41 -9.57
C GLU A 47 -5.94 1.12 -9.87
N ILE A 48 -5.64 0.31 -8.86
CA ILE A 48 -5.03 -1.03 -9.03
C ILE A 48 -5.87 -1.89 -9.96
N LYS A 49 -7.19 -1.95 -9.76
CA LYS A 49 -8.10 -2.72 -10.62
C LYS A 49 -8.05 -2.27 -12.07
N THR A 50 -7.95 -0.98 -12.31
CA THR A 50 -7.85 -0.42 -13.65
C THR A 50 -6.52 -0.79 -14.31
N ILE A 51 -5.40 -0.63 -13.58
CA ILE A 51 -4.06 -1.00 -14.07
C ILE A 51 -3.98 -2.50 -14.32
N SER A 52 -4.52 -3.34 -13.44
CA SER A 52 -4.55 -4.80 -13.62
C SER A 52 -5.27 -5.19 -14.90
N LYS A 53 -6.44 -4.60 -15.19
CA LYS A 53 -7.15 -4.84 -16.47
C LYS A 53 -6.33 -4.44 -17.69
N GLN A 54 -5.55 -3.36 -17.60
CA GLN A 54 -4.66 -2.95 -18.68
C GLN A 54 -3.52 -3.95 -18.88
N ILE A 55 -2.93 -4.48 -17.81
CA ILE A 55 -1.92 -5.55 -17.88
C ILE A 55 -2.53 -6.80 -18.50
N ASP A 56 -3.70 -7.23 -18.05
CA ASP A 56 -4.38 -8.40 -18.59
C ASP A 56 -4.67 -8.27 -20.08
N SER A 57 -5.09 -7.09 -20.52
CA SER A 57 -5.31 -6.80 -21.95
C SER A 57 -4.02 -6.88 -22.77
N LEU A 58 -2.91 -6.33 -22.25
CA LEU A 58 -1.61 -6.40 -22.94
C LEU A 58 -1.07 -7.84 -23.01
N LEU A 59 -1.29 -8.63 -21.96
CA LEU A 59 -0.70 -9.94 -21.80
C LEU A 59 -1.66 -11.09 -22.17
N PHE A 60 -2.87 -10.80 -22.59
CA PHE A 60 -3.90 -11.82 -22.86
C PHE A 60 -3.39 -12.95 -23.76
N ALA A 61 -2.61 -12.61 -24.81
CA ALA A 61 -2.05 -13.59 -25.73
C ALA A 61 -0.89 -14.44 -25.15
N TYR A 62 -0.29 -13.98 -24.04
CA TYR A 62 0.96 -14.53 -23.46
C TYR A 62 0.76 -15.07 -22.04
N ASN A 63 -0.40 -14.89 -21.43
CA ASN A 63 -0.66 -15.28 -20.04
C ASN A 63 -0.98 -16.78 -19.93
N LYS A 64 -0.11 -17.61 -20.51
CA LYS A 64 -0.17 -19.07 -20.43
C LYS A 64 0.85 -19.58 -19.44
N LYS A 65 0.49 -20.60 -18.65
CA LYS A 65 1.47 -21.34 -17.87
C LYS A 65 2.43 -22.05 -18.83
N ILE A 66 3.70 -22.04 -18.49
CA ILE A 66 4.72 -22.80 -19.21
C ILE A 66 4.39 -24.28 -19.08
N ASP A 67 4.21 -24.96 -20.22
CA ASP A 67 4.15 -26.42 -20.24
C ASP A 67 5.59 -26.95 -20.22
N LYS A 68 6.06 -27.34 -19.03
CA LYS A 68 7.40 -27.92 -18.82
C LYS A 68 7.62 -29.21 -19.61
N ARG A 69 6.58 -29.81 -20.19
CA ARG A 69 6.67 -30.96 -21.10
C ARG A 69 6.98 -30.56 -22.53
N ASN A 70 6.82 -29.30 -22.86
CA ASN A 70 7.20 -28.80 -24.18
C ASN A 70 8.72 -28.82 -24.30
N TRP A 71 9.25 -29.43 -25.36
CA TRP A 71 10.68 -29.60 -25.58
C TRP A 71 11.46 -28.28 -25.59
N TYR A 72 10.89 -27.21 -26.07
CA TYR A 72 11.50 -25.86 -26.03
C TYR A 72 11.83 -25.37 -24.63
N PHE A 73 10.99 -25.77 -23.67
CA PHE A 73 11.21 -25.39 -22.28
C PHE A 73 12.01 -26.46 -21.52
N LYS A 74 11.97 -27.72 -21.96
CA LYS A 74 12.66 -28.83 -21.28
C LYS A 74 14.17 -28.69 -21.40
N GLU A 75 14.69 -28.39 -22.57
CA GLU A 75 16.13 -28.17 -22.76
C GLU A 75 16.59 -26.87 -22.11
N TRP A 76 15.72 -25.89 -22.14
CA TRP A 76 16.02 -24.59 -21.54
C TRP A 76 15.86 -24.55 -20.02
N SER A 77 15.19 -25.50 -19.41
CA SER A 77 15.09 -25.64 -17.94
C SER A 77 16.44 -25.87 -17.24
N THR A 78 17.51 -26.17 -17.97
CA THR A 78 18.89 -26.16 -17.46
C THR A 78 19.31 -24.75 -17.00
N TYR A 79 18.62 -23.70 -17.44
CA TYR A 79 18.81 -22.31 -17.04
C TYR A 79 17.64 -21.87 -16.12
N SER A 80 17.59 -22.46 -14.95
CA SER A 80 16.51 -22.26 -13.97
C SER A 80 16.33 -20.80 -13.54
N ASP A 81 17.37 -20.00 -13.64
CA ASP A 81 17.35 -18.57 -13.33
C ASP A 81 16.58 -17.73 -14.36
N LEU A 82 16.46 -18.22 -15.61
CA LEU A 82 15.74 -17.56 -16.68
C LEU A 82 14.31 -18.07 -16.83
N THR A 83 13.99 -19.25 -16.30
CA THR A 83 12.64 -19.82 -16.36
C THR A 83 11.78 -19.39 -15.17
N ASP A 84 10.52 -19.15 -15.45
CA ASP A 84 9.50 -18.82 -14.45
C ASP A 84 8.25 -19.68 -14.74
N ASP A 85 7.35 -19.82 -13.77
CA ASP A 85 6.10 -20.56 -13.96
C ASP A 85 5.13 -19.89 -14.95
N ASN A 86 5.40 -18.63 -15.29
CA ASN A 86 4.64 -17.85 -16.26
C ASN A 86 5.48 -17.55 -17.50
N GLN A 87 4.93 -17.87 -18.67
CA GLN A 87 5.58 -17.63 -19.97
C GLN A 87 6.03 -16.18 -20.15
N TYR A 88 5.19 -15.23 -19.73
CA TYR A 88 5.50 -13.82 -19.82
C TYR A 88 6.76 -13.45 -19.00
N ASN A 89 6.85 -13.88 -17.75
CA ASN A 89 8.01 -13.61 -16.90
C ASN A 89 9.28 -14.22 -17.48
N THR A 90 9.19 -15.44 -17.99
CA THR A 90 10.29 -16.11 -18.70
C THR A 90 10.77 -15.30 -19.89
N LEU A 91 9.87 -14.84 -20.75
CA LEU A 91 10.24 -14.06 -21.92
C LEU A 91 10.88 -12.72 -21.54
N VAL A 92 10.43 -12.07 -20.49
CA VAL A 92 11.06 -10.84 -19.97
C VAL A 92 12.48 -11.12 -19.49
N LYS A 93 12.70 -12.20 -18.75
CA LYS A 93 14.05 -12.59 -18.27
C LYS A 93 15.01 -12.87 -19.44
N VAL A 94 14.55 -13.66 -20.43
CA VAL A 94 15.33 -13.94 -21.66
C VAL A 94 15.69 -12.65 -22.36
N TRP A 95 14.73 -11.78 -22.54
CA TRP A 95 14.94 -10.51 -23.21
C TRP A 95 15.93 -9.62 -22.46
N ASN A 96 15.79 -9.47 -21.17
CA ASN A 96 16.72 -8.70 -20.35
C ASN A 96 18.14 -9.26 -20.44
N ARG A 97 18.27 -10.59 -20.53
CA ARG A 97 19.58 -11.22 -20.75
C ARG A 97 20.15 -10.89 -22.11
N ILE A 98 19.33 -10.91 -23.16
CA ILE A 98 19.76 -10.50 -24.53
C ILE A 98 20.17 -9.02 -24.53
N GLU A 99 19.40 -8.13 -23.91
CA GLU A 99 19.76 -6.71 -23.81
C GLU A 99 21.10 -6.52 -23.08
N TYR A 100 21.30 -7.21 -21.97
CA TYR A 100 22.54 -7.15 -21.22
C TYR A 100 23.75 -7.59 -22.08
N LEU A 101 23.62 -8.73 -22.76
CA LEU A 101 24.67 -9.25 -23.62
C LEU A 101 24.97 -8.31 -24.80
N ALA A 102 23.94 -7.73 -25.38
CA ALA A 102 24.08 -6.77 -26.47
C ALA A 102 24.78 -5.48 -26.04
N GLN A 103 24.59 -5.04 -24.80
CA GLN A 103 25.29 -3.87 -24.23
C GLN A 103 26.78 -4.15 -23.96
N GLN A 104 27.15 -5.40 -23.66
CA GLN A 104 28.54 -5.78 -23.38
C GLN A 104 29.40 -5.86 -24.66
N ASP A 105 28.80 -6.04 -25.81
CA ASP A 105 29.47 -6.19 -27.08
C ASP A 105 29.12 -5.09 -28.07
N SER A 106 30.05 -4.18 -28.33
CA SER A 106 29.82 -3.05 -29.24
C SER A 106 29.44 -3.45 -30.67
N ILE A 107 29.87 -4.64 -31.11
CA ILE A 107 29.55 -5.21 -32.42
C ILE A 107 28.06 -5.68 -32.39
N ARG A 108 27.65 -6.29 -31.30
CA ARG A 108 26.26 -6.78 -31.07
C ARG A 108 25.30 -5.68 -30.68
N TYR A 109 25.81 -4.50 -30.31
CA TYR A 109 24.96 -3.36 -29.94
C TYR A 109 24.02 -2.90 -31.08
N ARG A 110 24.32 -3.26 -32.31
CA ARG A 110 23.41 -3.04 -33.46
C ARG A 110 22.17 -3.93 -33.44
N TRP A 111 22.00 -4.76 -32.43
CA TRP A 111 20.88 -5.68 -32.28
C TRP A 111 19.51 -4.99 -32.27
N GLN A 112 19.43 -3.69 -31.95
CA GLN A 112 18.16 -2.92 -32.02
C GLN A 112 17.55 -2.93 -33.42
N ASN A 113 18.37 -3.16 -34.44
CA ASN A 113 17.95 -3.33 -35.82
C ASN A 113 17.91 -4.80 -36.24
N ILE A 114 18.23 -5.72 -35.33
CA ILE A 114 18.35 -7.16 -35.56
C ILE A 114 17.12 -7.82 -34.92
N TRP A 115 16.14 -8.15 -35.74
CA TRP A 115 14.91 -8.77 -35.27
C TRP A 115 14.66 -10.11 -35.97
N GLY A 116 14.03 -11.03 -35.24
CA GLY A 116 13.70 -12.34 -35.83
C GLY A 116 14.94 -13.21 -36.05
N LYS A 117 15.28 -13.48 -37.31
CA LYS A 117 16.39 -14.37 -37.66
C LYS A 117 17.73 -14.00 -37.02
N ASP A 118 17.95 -12.71 -36.81
CA ASP A 118 19.24 -12.20 -36.37
C ASP A 118 19.44 -12.32 -34.86
N LEU A 119 18.38 -12.48 -34.08
CA LEU A 119 18.48 -12.81 -32.64
C LEU A 119 19.17 -14.17 -32.39
N VAL A 120 19.21 -15.00 -33.42
CA VAL A 120 19.84 -16.33 -33.37
C VAL A 120 21.35 -16.28 -33.01
N ILE A 121 21.99 -15.12 -33.21
CA ILE A 121 23.41 -14.93 -32.80
C ILE A 121 23.61 -15.12 -31.30
N PHE A 122 22.57 -14.88 -30.48
CA PHE A 122 22.63 -15.02 -29.02
C PHE A 122 22.32 -16.44 -28.50
N HIS A 123 22.11 -17.43 -29.41
CA HIS A 123 21.68 -18.77 -29.00
C HIS A 123 22.54 -19.40 -27.91
N LYS A 124 23.89 -19.35 -28.06
CA LYS A 124 24.84 -19.90 -27.09
C LYS A 124 24.78 -19.15 -25.75
N ASP A 125 24.69 -17.83 -25.81
CA ASP A 125 24.72 -17.00 -24.62
C ASP A 125 23.42 -17.13 -23.81
N ILE A 126 22.33 -17.53 -24.48
CA ILE A 126 21.03 -17.85 -23.85
C ILE A 126 20.97 -19.32 -23.44
N GLY A 127 21.88 -20.16 -23.97
CA GLY A 127 22.02 -21.56 -23.57
C GLY A 127 21.41 -22.56 -24.52
N PHE A 128 21.11 -22.17 -25.74
CA PHE A 128 20.72 -23.09 -26.80
C PHE A 128 21.98 -23.60 -27.53
N GLN A 129 22.01 -24.90 -27.79
CA GLN A 129 23.15 -25.52 -28.51
C GLN A 129 23.06 -25.21 -30.00
N ASN A 130 21.83 -25.20 -30.56
CA ASN A 130 21.59 -24.98 -31.96
C ASN A 130 20.90 -23.67 -32.24
N PRO A 131 21.31 -22.91 -33.28
CA PRO A 131 20.66 -21.68 -33.67
C PRO A 131 19.20 -21.91 -34.14
N GLU A 132 18.91 -23.06 -34.75
CA GLU A 132 17.57 -23.45 -35.22
C GLU A 132 16.59 -23.66 -34.06
N GLU A 133 17.05 -24.27 -32.98
CA GLU A 133 16.26 -24.44 -31.76
C GLU A 133 15.92 -23.11 -31.10
N PHE A 134 16.89 -22.22 -31.03
CA PHE A 134 16.64 -20.88 -30.49
C PHE A 134 15.69 -20.07 -31.37
N LYS A 135 15.84 -20.19 -32.70
CA LYS A 135 14.91 -19.59 -33.65
C LYS A 135 13.50 -20.14 -33.47
N ALA A 136 13.33 -21.45 -33.35
CA ALA A 136 12.05 -22.07 -33.10
C ALA A 136 11.45 -21.60 -31.77
N PHE A 137 12.27 -21.42 -30.73
CA PHE A 137 11.86 -20.84 -29.46
C PHE A 137 11.35 -19.39 -29.61
N ILE A 138 12.06 -18.54 -30.36
CA ILE A 138 11.67 -17.16 -30.65
C ILE A 138 10.34 -17.13 -31.39
N ASP A 139 10.20 -17.95 -32.44
CA ASP A 139 9.00 -17.99 -33.28
C ASP A 139 7.80 -18.53 -32.51
N TYR A 140 7.98 -19.61 -31.74
CA TYR A 140 6.94 -20.21 -30.91
C TYR A 140 6.39 -19.23 -29.86
N ASN A 141 7.28 -18.51 -29.20
CA ASN A 141 6.94 -17.56 -28.16
C ASN A 141 6.61 -16.17 -28.72
N ARG A 142 6.62 -16.00 -30.06
CA ARG A 142 6.33 -14.73 -30.72
C ARG A 142 7.17 -13.56 -30.18
N ILE A 143 8.46 -13.81 -29.94
CA ILE A 143 9.37 -12.77 -29.47
C ILE A 143 9.58 -11.77 -30.61
N SER A 144 9.00 -10.60 -30.44
CA SER A 144 9.05 -9.49 -31.41
C SER A 144 9.21 -8.16 -30.66
N PRO A 145 9.68 -7.10 -31.33
CA PRO A 145 9.81 -5.77 -30.72
C PRO A 145 8.54 -5.29 -30.05
N LYS A 146 7.40 -5.47 -30.74
CA LYS A 146 6.10 -5.07 -30.23
C LYS A 146 5.75 -5.81 -28.93
N ASN A 147 5.92 -7.12 -28.94
CA ASN A 147 5.59 -7.96 -27.77
C ASN A 147 6.49 -7.66 -26.58
N ILE A 148 7.76 -7.38 -26.84
CA ILE A 148 8.71 -6.98 -25.80
C ILE A 148 8.37 -5.61 -25.23
N SER A 149 7.95 -4.67 -26.08
CA SER A 149 7.45 -3.38 -25.62
C SER A 149 6.24 -3.56 -24.69
N ASP A 150 5.27 -4.41 -25.08
CA ASP A 150 4.10 -4.72 -24.25
C ASP A 150 4.50 -5.35 -22.91
N PHE A 151 5.51 -6.23 -22.90
CA PHE A 151 6.03 -6.84 -21.69
C PHE A 151 6.72 -5.83 -20.76
N LYS A 152 7.51 -4.90 -21.30
CA LYS A 152 8.13 -3.82 -20.53
C LYS A 152 7.08 -2.92 -19.89
N ILE A 153 6.10 -2.48 -20.67
CA ILE A 153 4.97 -1.67 -20.16
C ILE A 153 4.21 -2.41 -19.07
N ALA A 154 3.94 -3.71 -19.26
CA ALA A 154 3.26 -4.52 -18.25
C ALA A 154 4.08 -4.64 -16.96
N ASN A 155 5.41 -4.75 -17.05
CA ASN A 155 6.29 -4.84 -15.90
C ASN A 155 6.36 -3.51 -15.12
N GLU A 156 6.46 -2.38 -15.81
CA GLU A 156 6.38 -1.04 -15.22
C GLU A 156 5.06 -0.85 -14.47
N LYS A 157 3.93 -1.26 -15.08
CA LYS A 157 2.62 -1.22 -14.43
C LYS A 157 2.53 -2.11 -13.18
N LYS A 158 3.18 -3.27 -13.17
CA LYS A 158 3.27 -4.12 -11.97
C LYS A 158 4.02 -3.43 -10.82
N THR A 159 5.07 -2.70 -11.12
CA THR A 159 5.79 -1.90 -10.11
C THR A 159 4.88 -0.84 -9.51
N ILE A 160 4.10 -0.14 -10.34
CA ILE A 160 3.12 0.83 -9.87
C ILE A 160 2.09 0.18 -8.93
N ILE A 161 1.57 -1.01 -9.28
CA ILE A 161 0.65 -1.76 -8.41
C ILE A 161 1.30 -2.09 -7.06
N SER A 162 2.58 -2.47 -7.05
CA SER A 162 3.32 -2.74 -5.82
C SER A 162 3.38 -1.51 -4.92
N ASP A 163 3.68 -0.35 -5.48
CA ASP A 163 3.73 0.91 -4.74
C ASP A 163 2.36 1.35 -4.21
N LEU A 164 1.31 1.17 -5.01
CA LEU A 164 -0.07 1.44 -4.57
C LEU A 164 -0.50 0.51 -3.43
N ASN A 165 -0.15 -0.77 -3.49
CA ASN A 165 -0.41 -1.73 -2.41
C ASN A 165 0.32 -1.35 -1.12
N LYS A 166 1.57 -0.86 -1.23
CA LYS A 166 2.32 -0.34 -0.07
C LYS A 166 1.60 0.86 0.55
N GLN A 167 1.12 1.81 -0.26
CA GLN A 167 0.35 2.95 0.21
C GLN A 167 -0.98 2.55 0.88
N ILE A 168 -1.68 1.55 0.35
CA ILE A 168 -2.88 0.98 0.98
C ILE A 168 -2.53 0.41 2.34
N LYS A 169 -1.48 -0.41 2.43
CA LYS A 169 -1.03 -1.00 3.70
C LYS A 169 -0.72 0.07 4.74
N GLU A 170 0.07 1.08 4.39
CA GLU A 170 0.42 2.20 5.27
C GLU A 170 -0.82 3.00 5.71
N THR A 171 -1.77 3.23 4.79
CA THR A 171 -3.02 3.93 5.11
C THR A 171 -3.89 3.09 6.04
N THR A 172 -3.95 1.76 5.83
CA THR A 172 -4.72 0.83 6.66
C THR A 172 -4.15 0.72 8.07
N THR A 173 -2.82 0.57 8.21
CA THR A 173 -2.16 0.48 9.52
C THR A 173 -2.27 1.77 10.34
N SER A 174 -2.48 2.90 9.69
CA SER A 174 -2.66 4.19 10.36
C SER A 174 -4.12 4.51 10.71
N LYS A 175 -5.06 3.59 10.42
CA LYS A 175 -6.48 3.72 10.76
C LYS A 175 -6.71 3.16 12.17
N LEU A 176 -7.42 3.90 13.00
CA LEU A 176 -7.83 3.41 14.32
C LEU A 176 -9.02 2.46 14.15
N SER A 177 -8.97 1.30 14.81
CA SER A 177 -10.12 0.40 14.91
C SER A 177 -11.27 1.06 15.69
N TYR A 178 -12.48 0.53 15.58
CA TYR A 178 -13.63 1.06 16.32
C TYR A 178 -13.41 0.96 17.84
N ASP A 179 -12.84 -0.14 18.30
CA ASP A 179 -12.56 -0.36 19.72
C ASP A 179 -11.49 0.62 20.24
N GLU A 180 -10.42 0.84 19.48
CA GLU A 180 -9.40 1.85 19.82
C GLU A 180 -9.96 3.27 19.85
N GLN A 181 -10.93 3.59 18.95
CA GLN A 181 -11.63 4.89 18.98
C GLN A 181 -12.45 5.05 20.24
N LEU A 182 -13.21 4.03 20.62
CA LEU A 182 -14.02 4.03 21.84
C LEU A 182 -13.14 4.16 23.07
N ASP A 183 -12.07 3.35 23.15
CA ASP A 183 -11.15 3.39 24.27
C ASP A 183 -10.47 4.75 24.41
N PHE A 184 -9.96 5.31 23.30
CA PHE A 184 -9.36 6.64 23.32
C PHE A 184 -10.36 7.71 23.78
N THR A 185 -11.57 7.69 23.23
CA THR A 185 -12.62 8.68 23.56
C THR A 185 -13.06 8.54 25.01
N THR A 186 -13.25 7.31 25.48
CA THR A 186 -13.65 7.02 26.86
C THR A 186 -12.58 7.47 27.86
N ASN A 187 -11.33 7.13 27.59
CA ASN A 187 -10.19 7.52 28.42
C ASN A 187 -10.01 9.05 28.44
N ALA A 188 -10.20 9.73 27.29
CA ALA A 188 -10.16 11.19 27.24
C ALA A 188 -11.27 11.84 28.07
N ILE A 189 -12.50 11.32 28.00
CA ILE A 189 -13.64 11.80 28.80
C ILE A 189 -13.36 11.58 30.27
N LEU A 190 -12.90 10.39 30.68
CA LEU A 190 -12.57 10.07 32.07
C LEU A 190 -11.49 10.99 32.62
N LEU A 191 -10.43 11.22 31.85
CA LEU A 191 -9.33 12.10 32.25
C LEU A 191 -9.80 13.55 32.39
N LEU A 192 -10.63 14.05 31.47
CA LEU A 192 -11.24 15.38 31.56
C LEU A 192 -12.15 15.51 32.80
N CYS A 193 -12.99 14.51 33.08
CA CYS A 193 -13.80 14.47 34.28
C CYS A 193 -12.90 14.55 35.54
N LEU A 194 -11.88 13.72 35.61
CA LEU A 194 -10.95 13.68 36.75
C LEU A 194 -10.27 15.04 36.97
N LEU A 195 -9.77 15.66 35.89
CA LEU A 195 -9.15 16.99 35.97
C LEU A 195 -10.13 18.04 36.46
N ILE A 196 -11.36 18.08 35.96
CA ILE A 196 -12.39 19.02 36.43
C ILE A 196 -12.69 18.81 37.90
N PHE A 197 -12.84 17.55 38.37
CA PHE A 197 -13.06 17.25 39.76
C PHE A 197 -11.87 17.71 40.65
N VAL A 198 -10.64 17.36 40.28
CA VAL A 198 -9.43 17.72 41.04
C VAL A 198 -9.28 19.24 41.15
N PHE A 199 -9.34 19.98 40.04
CA PHE A 199 -9.23 21.44 40.06
C PHE A 199 -10.33 22.08 40.91
N ARG A 200 -11.51 21.54 40.85
CA ARG A 200 -12.63 22.01 41.61
C ARG A 200 -12.47 21.79 43.11
N TYR A 201 -12.07 20.58 43.52
CA TYR A 201 -11.82 20.30 44.94
C TYR A 201 -10.70 21.18 45.48
N LEU A 202 -9.63 21.37 44.73
CA LEU A 202 -8.54 22.29 45.08
C LEU A 202 -9.05 23.73 45.25
N TYR A 203 -9.87 24.22 44.30
CA TYR A 203 -10.43 25.56 44.35
C TYR A 203 -11.31 25.76 45.60
N TYR A 204 -12.18 24.80 45.89
CA TYR A 204 -13.02 24.88 47.10
C TYR A 204 -12.23 24.72 48.37
N GLY A 205 -11.23 23.87 48.42
CA GLY A 205 -10.33 23.69 49.56
C GLY A 205 -9.55 24.95 49.89
N VAL A 206 -8.96 25.59 48.86
CA VAL A 206 -8.26 26.87 49.01
C VAL A 206 -9.22 27.98 49.50
N LYS A 207 -10.40 28.09 48.90
CA LYS A 207 -11.39 29.10 49.29
C LYS A 207 -11.88 28.89 50.72
N TRP A 208 -12.08 27.65 51.16
CA TRP A 208 -12.47 27.32 52.52
C TRP A 208 -11.36 27.65 53.50
N SER A 209 -10.11 27.27 53.22
CA SER A 209 -8.93 27.59 54.02
C SER A 209 -8.75 29.10 54.25
N LEU A 210 -8.85 29.89 53.17
CA LEU A 210 -8.75 31.36 53.23
C LEU A 210 -9.87 31.96 54.08
N LYS A 211 -11.11 31.46 53.97
CA LYS A 211 -12.23 31.92 54.79
C LYS A 211 -12.02 31.58 56.25
N THR A 212 -11.49 30.41 56.60
CA THR A 212 -11.22 29.96 57.95
C THR A 212 -10.07 30.75 58.62
N LEU A 213 -9.05 31.11 57.81
CA LEU A 213 -7.93 31.94 58.30
C LEU A 213 -8.39 33.37 58.61
N ASN A 214 -9.24 33.96 57.73
CA ASN A 214 -9.74 35.32 57.96
C ASN A 214 -10.74 35.42 59.14
N GLN A 215 -11.45 34.34 59.49
CA GLN A 215 -12.32 34.30 60.67
C GLN A 215 -11.60 34.17 62.02
N LYS A 216 -10.29 33.81 62.02
CA LYS A 216 -9.48 33.70 63.26
C LYS A 216 -8.76 35.03 63.63
N VAL A 217 -8.89 36.06 62.82
CA VAL A 217 -8.25 37.38 62.98
C VAL A 217 -9.20 38.43 63.56
N GLU A 218 -10.50 38.08 63.72
CA GLU A 218 -11.48 38.85 64.51
C GLU A 218 -11.68 38.22 65.87
#